data_37fba5113a819e4f0ebc6ca14297ec82
#
_entry.id   37fba5113a819e4f0ebc6ca14297ec82
#
_cell.length_a   1.000
_cell.length_b   1.000
_cell.length_c   1.000
_cell.angle_alpha   90.00
_cell.angle_beta   90.00
_cell.angle_gamma   90.00
#
_symmetry.space_group_name_H-M   'P 1'
#
loop_
_entity.id
_entity.type
_entity.pdbx_description
1 polymer ?
#
loop_
_entity_poly.entity_id
_entity_poly.type
_entity_poly.pdbx_seq_one_letter_code
_entity_poly.pdbx_strand_id
1 'polypeptide(L)'
;MIPVLSYFLLRGRCRYCNAAYSARYMLVELLTGILFALCGLYYLPGLKIILVFFFVACLIVQAFIDLDHQILLDEILMLMLPTGIIYAYYALPDMWDSLYGALFAGGLMLLIFLLSRGGMGAGDVKLSFVLGVWLGFKASIVCLMLAFVFGGIIGVMLLASGIKQRKDPIPFGPFLCIGAYIALLFSPYLIYFYWNLFV
;
A
#
# COMPACT_ATOMS: atom_id res chain seq x y z
N MET A 1 -28.07 1.64 -5.28
CA MET A 1 -27.33 1.73 -6.56
C MET A 1 -26.15 0.77 -6.45
N ILE A 2 -25.87 -0.01 -7.48
CA ILE A 2 -24.70 -0.91 -7.49
C ILE A 2 -23.50 -0.07 -7.89
N PRO A 3 -22.41 -0.05 -7.09
CA PRO A 3 -21.15 0.63 -7.45
C PRO A 3 -20.70 0.22 -8.86
N VAL A 4 -19.91 1.06 -9.53
CA VAL A 4 -19.43 0.84 -10.91
C VAL A 4 -20.55 0.79 -11.95
N LEU A 5 -21.54 -0.11 -11.83
CA LEU A 5 -22.67 -0.23 -12.77
C LEU A 5 -23.48 1.07 -12.86
N SER A 6 -23.68 1.76 -11.74
CA SER A 6 -24.38 3.04 -11.71
C SER A 6 -23.71 4.10 -12.55
N TYR A 7 -22.38 4.10 -12.61
CA TYR A 7 -21.62 5.05 -13.43
C TYR A 7 -21.89 4.86 -14.90
N PHE A 8 -21.88 3.61 -15.38
CA PHE A 8 -22.16 3.31 -16.80
C PHE A 8 -23.61 3.57 -17.16
N LEU A 9 -24.57 3.12 -16.31
CA LEU A 9 -26.00 3.31 -16.58
C LEU A 9 -26.42 4.77 -16.59
N LEU A 10 -25.81 5.59 -15.72
CA LEU A 10 -26.12 7.03 -15.62
C LEU A 10 -25.14 7.90 -16.41
N ARG A 11 -24.24 7.30 -17.21
CA ARG A 11 -23.27 8.01 -18.04
C ARG A 11 -22.45 9.06 -17.27
N GLY A 12 -22.02 8.71 -16.05
CA GLY A 12 -21.24 9.59 -15.17
C GLY A 12 -22.01 10.79 -14.62
N ARG A 13 -23.34 10.73 -14.53
CA ARG A 13 -24.18 11.80 -14.00
C ARG A 13 -24.99 11.35 -12.78
N CYS A 14 -25.21 12.28 -11.87
CA CYS A 14 -26.04 12.02 -10.69
C CYS A 14 -27.50 11.77 -11.11
N ARG A 15 -28.13 10.73 -10.52
CA ARG A 15 -29.54 10.40 -10.79
C ARG A 15 -30.53 11.49 -10.41
N TYR A 16 -30.21 12.32 -9.41
CA TYR A 16 -31.12 13.30 -8.86
C TYR A 16 -30.89 14.71 -9.42
N CYS A 17 -29.63 15.14 -9.54
CA CYS A 17 -29.31 16.52 -9.96
C CYS A 17 -28.63 16.60 -11.34
N ASN A 18 -28.43 15.49 -12.04
CA ASN A 18 -27.73 15.41 -13.32
C ASN A 18 -26.29 15.99 -13.36
N ALA A 19 -25.72 16.38 -12.21
CA ALA A 19 -24.35 16.85 -12.12
C ALA A 19 -23.39 15.75 -12.55
N ALA A 20 -22.38 16.09 -13.38
CA ALA A 20 -21.32 15.16 -13.75
C ALA A 20 -20.41 14.89 -12.56
N TYR A 21 -19.99 13.65 -12.37
CA TYR A 21 -18.99 13.27 -11.36
C TYR A 21 -17.84 12.49 -12.02
N SER A 22 -16.66 12.60 -11.40
CA SER A 22 -15.43 12.07 -11.97
C SER A 22 -15.45 10.55 -12.09
N ALA A 23 -14.91 10.02 -13.19
CA ALA A 23 -14.64 8.59 -13.39
C ALA A 23 -13.73 7.99 -12.30
N ARG A 24 -12.99 8.83 -11.59
CA ARG A 24 -12.12 8.42 -10.49
C ARG A 24 -12.87 7.67 -9.37
N TYR A 25 -14.10 8.11 -9.05
CA TYR A 25 -14.93 7.41 -8.06
C TYR A 25 -15.20 5.96 -8.47
N MET A 26 -15.58 5.78 -9.73
CA MET A 26 -15.79 4.44 -10.29
C MET A 26 -14.52 3.59 -10.25
N LEU A 27 -13.37 4.18 -10.59
CA LEU A 27 -12.09 3.47 -10.58
C LEU A 27 -11.69 3.04 -9.16
N VAL A 28 -11.87 3.90 -8.16
CA VAL A 28 -11.59 3.57 -6.76
C VAL A 28 -12.54 2.47 -6.26
N GLU A 29 -13.84 2.55 -6.58
CA GLU A 29 -14.82 1.51 -6.24
C GLU A 29 -14.44 0.15 -6.87
N LEU A 30 -14.10 0.15 -8.16
CA LEU A 30 -13.68 -1.05 -8.87
C LEU A 30 -12.41 -1.65 -8.29
N LEU A 31 -11.39 -0.81 -8.07
CA LEU A 31 -10.12 -1.21 -7.49
C LEU A 31 -10.33 -1.83 -6.09
N THR A 32 -11.09 -1.15 -5.24
CA THR A 32 -11.40 -1.64 -3.89
C THR A 32 -12.12 -2.99 -3.94
N GLY A 33 -13.13 -3.12 -4.83
CA GLY A 33 -13.86 -4.37 -5.02
C GLY A 33 -12.96 -5.53 -5.46
N ILE A 34 -12.06 -5.30 -6.42
CA ILE A 34 -11.09 -6.30 -6.91
C ILE A 34 -10.11 -6.68 -5.78
N LEU A 35 -9.53 -5.71 -5.09
CA LEU A 35 -8.56 -5.97 -4.04
C LEU A 35 -9.19 -6.75 -2.88
N PHE A 36 -10.42 -6.41 -2.48
CA PHE A 36 -11.15 -7.13 -1.44
C PHE A 36 -11.53 -8.55 -1.88
N ALA A 37 -11.98 -8.71 -3.13
CA ALA A 37 -12.29 -10.03 -3.68
C ALA A 37 -11.06 -10.95 -3.69
N LEU A 38 -9.90 -10.43 -4.10
CA LEU A 38 -8.64 -11.16 -4.05
C LEU A 38 -8.27 -11.55 -2.60
N CYS A 39 -8.39 -10.65 -1.63
CA CYS A 39 -8.18 -11.01 -0.22
C CYS A 39 -9.15 -12.12 0.23
N GLY A 40 -10.41 -12.07 -0.19
CA GLY A 40 -11.41 -13.09 0.11
C GLY A 40 -11.09 -14.49 -0.44
N LEU A 41 -10.27 -14.58 -1.50
CA LEU A 41 -9.79 -15.86 -2.03
C LEU A 41 -8.65 -16.47 -1.20
N TYR A 42 -7.86 -15.62 -0.51
CA TYR A 42 -6.70 -16.07 0.27
C TYR A 42 -6.99 -16.24 1.77
N TYR A 43 -7.95 -15.51 2.29
CA TYR A 43 -8.26 -15.51 3.73
C TYR A 43 -9.63 -16.13 4.00
N LEU A 44 -9.66 -17.08 4.92
CA LEU A 44 -10.93 -17.65 5.40
C LEU A 44 -11.72 -16.63 6.23
N PRO A 45 -13.07 -16.73 6.25
CA PRO A 45 -13.91 -15.88 7.08
C PRO A 45 -13.51 -15.92 8.56
N GLY A 46 -13.47 -14.76 9.21
CA GLY A 46 -13.10 -14.61 10.61
C GLY A 46 -12.48 -13.25 10.90
N LEU A 47 -11.89 -13.08 12.08
CA LEU A 47 -11.26 -11.82 12.48
C LEU A 47 -10.12 -11.39 11.54
N LYS A 48 -9.34 -12.36 11.04
CA LYS A 48 -8.21 -12.06 10.15
C LYS A 48 -8.63 -11.33 8.88
N ILE A 49 -9.69 -11.77 8.20
CA ILE A 49 -10.14 -11.13 6.95
C ILE A 49 -10.68 -9.72 7.21
N ILE A 50 -11.32 -9.50 8.36
CA ILE A 50 -11.81 -8.15 8.74
C ILE A 50 -10.64 -7.19 8.91
N LEU A 51 -9.58 -7.63 9.60
CA LEU A 51 -8.37 -6.84 9.77
C LEU A 51 -7.66 -6.59 8.42
N VAL A 52 -7.61 -7.60 7.55
CA VAL A 52 -7.04 -7.46 6.20
C VAL A 52 -7.84 -6.46 5.36
N PHE A 53 -9.18 -6.50 5.39
CA PHE A 53 -10.00 -5.53 4.68
C PHE A 53 -9.78 -4.11 5.20
N PHE A 54 -9.69 -3.95 6.52
CA PHE A 54 -9.35 -2.66 7.13
C PHE A 54 -7.97 -2.17 6.64
N PHE A 55 -6.96 -3.03 6.66
CA PHE A 55 -5.61 -2.72 6.19
C PHE A 55 -5.61 -2.27 4.72
N VAL A 56 -6.25 -3.03 3.84
CA VAL A 56 -6.33 -2.72 2.41
C VAL A 56 -7.08 -1.42 2.17
N ALA A 57 -8.17 -1.15 2.91
CA ALA A 57 -8.86 0.14 2.84
C ALA A 57 -7.94 1.30 3.22
N CYS A 58 -7.17 1.17 4.30
CA CYS A 58 -6.17 2.18 4.70
C CYS A 58 -5.09 2.38 3.65
N LEU A 59 -4.57 1.29 3.02
CA LEU A 59 -3.60 1.39 1.94
C LEU A 59 -4.14 2.17 0.75
N ILE A 60 -5.39 1.90 0.33
CA ILE A 60 -6.05 2.60 -0.77
C ILE A 60 -6.15 4.10 -0.44
N VAL A 61 -6.66 4.44 0.74
CA VAL A 61 -6.82 5.84 1.14
C VAL A 61 -5.48 6.56 1.19
N GLN A 62 -4.46 5.96 1.83
CA GLN A 62 -3.12 6.56 1.91
C GLN A 62 -2.51 6.75 0.51
N ALA A 63 -2.63 5.75 -0.38
CA ALA A 63 -2.09 5.84 -1.73
C ALA A 63 -2.74 6.98 -2.54
N PHE A 64 -4.07 7.13 -2.48
CA PHE A 64 -4.76 8.19 -3.23
C PHE A 64 -4.51 9.58 -2.64
N ILE A 65 -4.41 9.71 -1.32
CA ILE A 65 -4.09 10.99 -0.69
C ILE A 65 -2.66 11.40 -1.01
N ASP A 66 -1.71 10.46 -0.99
CA ASP A 66 -0.32 10.76 -1.34
C ASP A 66 -0.17 11.13 -2.82
N LEU A 67 -0.93 10.51 -3.74
CA LEU A 67 -0.97 10.90 -5.14
C LEU A 67 -1.48 12.33 -5.36
N ASP A 68 -2.46 12.78 -4.55
CA ASP A 68 -3.08 14.08 -4.71
C ASP A 68 -2.34 15.20 -4.00
N HIS A 69 -1.90 14.92 -2.78
CA HIS A 69 -1.42 15.93 -1.85
C HIS A 69 0.04 15.74 -1.43
N GLN A 70 0.64 14.57 -1.75
CA GLN A 70 1.99 14.21 -1.32
C GLN A 70 2.14 14.24 0.21
N ILE A 71 1.09 13.84 0.91
CA ILE A 71 1.00 13.78 2.37
C ILE A 71 0.46 12.43 2.77
N LEU A 72 1.06 11.81 3.78
CA LEU A 72 0.54 10.62 4.44
C LEU A 72 -0.15 11.03 5.74
N LEU A 73 -1.40 10.59 5.94
CA LEU A 73 -2.19 10.95 7.12
C LEU A 73 -1.74 10.16 8.34
N ASP A 74 -1.25 10.88 9.35
CA ASP A 74 -0.80 10.29 10.62
C ASP A 74 -1.98 9.63 11.38
N GLU A 75 -3.20 10.15 11.26
CA GLU A 75 -4.39 9.58 11.90
C GLU A 75 -4.68 8.16 11.43
N ILE A 76 -4.50 7.90 10.13
CA ILE A 76 -4.67 6.55 9.57
C ILE A 76 -3.54 5.64 10.06
N LEU A 77 -2.30 6.13 10.11
CA LEU A 77 -1.18 5.36 10.64
C LEU A 77 -1.37 5.00 12.12
N MET A 78 -1.91 5.94 12.91
CA MET A 78 -2.25 5.69 14.32
C MET A 78 -3.34 4.62 14.51
N LEU A 79 -4.27 4.49 13.57
CA LEU A 79 -5.28 3.43 13.58
C LEU A 79 -4.71 2.10 13.05
N MET A 80 -3.83 2.15 12.06
CA MET A 80 -3.19 0.96 11.50
C MET A 80 -2.24 0.29 12.49
N LEU A 81 -1.58 1.03 13.36
CA LEU A 81 -0.60 0.48 14.29
C LEU A 81 -1.22 -0.53 15.28
N PRO A 82 -2.24 -0.19 16.11
CA PRO A 82 -2.84 -1.13 17.04
C PRO A 82 -3.53 -2.30 16.34
N THR A 83 -4.19 -2.06 15.21
CA THR A 83 -4.82 -3.12 14.41
C THR A 83 -3.78 -4.06 13.80
N GLY A 84 -2.58 -3.55 13.45
CA GLY A 84 -1.44 -4.32 13.00
C GLY A 84 -0.87 -5.24 14.09
N ILE A 85 -0.78 -4.74 15.33
CA ILE A 85 -0.37 -5.55 16.49
C ILE A 85 -1.38 -6.69 16.72
N ILE A 86 -2.68 -6.40 16.63
CA ILE A 86 -3.72 -7.43 16.75
C ILE A 86 -3.58 -8.44 15.60
N TYR A 87 -3.40 -7.99 14.37
CA TYR A 87 -3.20 -8.89 13.22
C TYR A 87 -1.95 -9.76 13.40
N ALA A 88 -0.83 -9.18 13.84
CA ALA A 88 0.40 -9.91 14.09
C ALA A 88 0.20 -11.05 15.10
N TYR A 89 -0.52 -10.80 16.18
CA TYR A 89 -0.83 -11.81 17.19
C TYR A 89 -1.59 -13.02 16.63
N TYR A 90 -2.50 -12.80 15.66
CA TYR A 90 -3.32 -13.87 15.09
C TYR A 90 -2.74 -14.49 13.82
N ALA A 91 -1.89 -13.80 13.09
CA ALA A 91 -1.51 -14.17 11.73
C ALA A 91 -0.03 -14.48 11.56
N LEU A 92 0.86 -13.84 12.30
CA LEU A 92 2.29 -14.06 12.20
C LEU A 92 2.74 -15.25 13.08
N PRO A 93 3.84 -15.91 12.70
CA PRO A 93 4.38 -17.04 13.48
C PRO A 93 4.80 -16.66 14.89
N ASP A 94 5.31 -15.45 15.08
CA ASP A 94 5.79 -14.90 16.34
C ASP A 94 5.59 -13.37 16.34
N MET A 95 5.25 -12.82 17.51
CA MET A 95 5.16 -11.37 17.71
C MET A 95 6.49 -10.64 17.48
N TRP A 96 7.61 -11.33 17.71
CA TRP A 96 8.93 -10.79 17.42
C TRP A 96 9.16 -10.53 15.94
N ASP A 97 8.56 -11.34 15.06
CA ASP A 97 8.63 -11.12 13.60
C ASP A 97 8.03 -9.77 13.19
N SER A 98 6.92 -9.38 13.82
CA SER A 98 6.31 -8.06 13.65
C SER A 98 7.27 -6.92 14.09
N LEU A 99 7.92 -7.07 15.24
CA LEU A 99 8.87 -6.08 15.75
C LEU A 99 10.10 -5.96 14.83
N TYR A 100 10.66 -7.10 14.40
CA TYR A 100 11.79 -7.11 13.47
C TYR A 100 11.39 -6.50 12.11
N GLY A 101 10.18 -6.77 11.63
CA GLY A 101 9.64 -6.15 10.42
C GLY A 101 9.54 -4.64 10.54
N ALA A 102 8.99 -4.14 11.65
CA ALA A 102 8.88 -2.72 11.92
C ALA A 102 10.24 -2.01 12.00
N LEU A 103 11.17 -2.59 12.76
CA LEU A 103 12.51 -2.04 12.93
C LEU A 103 13.30 -2.07 11.62
N PHE A 104 13.18 -3.14 10.85
CA PHE A 104 13.84 -3.27 9.55
C PHE A 104 13.28 -2.26 8.54
N ALA A 105 11.96 -2.28 8.31
CA ALA A 105 11.34 -1.44 7.29
C ALA A 105 11.43 0.04 7.66
N GLY A 106 11.07 0.40 8.90
CA GLY A 106 11.18 1.77 9.39
C GLY A 106 12.63 2.23 9.50
N GLY A 107 13.54 1.38 9.97
CA GLY A 107 14.96 1.70 10.12
C GLY A 107 15.66 1.90 8.77
N LEU A 108 15.41 1.04 7.78
CA LEU A 108 15.94 1.20 6.42
C LEU A 108 15.44 2.49 5.78
N MET A 109 14.15 2.76 5.87
CA MET A 109 13.55 3.99 5.32
C MET A 109 14.03 5.24 6.07
N LEU A 110 14.22 5.15 7.38
CA LEU A 110 14.82 6.24 8.16
C LEU A 110 16.27 6.52 7.71
N LEU A 111 17.05 5.47 7.49
CA LEU A 111 18.41 5.62 6.97
C LEU A 111 18.42 6.32 5.61
N ILE A 112 17.55 5.89 4.68
CA ILE A 112 17.42 6.53 3.36
C ILE A 112 16.96 7.99 3.50
N PHE A 113 15.99 8.27 4.38
CA PHE A 113 15.53 9.63 4.67
C PHE A 113 16.66 10.53 5.14
N LEU A 114 17.47 10.08 6.09
CA LEU A 114 18.60 10.85 6.61
C LEU A 114 19.69 11.08 5.55
N LEU A 115 19.93 10.08 4.69
CA LEU A 115 20.93 10.19 3.62
C LEU A 115 20.44 11.03 2.44
N SER A 116 19.14 11.07 2.18
CA SER A 116 18.54 11.75 1.02
C SER A 116 18.54 13.29 1.14
N ARG A 117 18.86 13.83 2.33
CA ARG A 117 18.91 15.28 2.60
C ARG A 117 17.67 16.04 2.13
N GLY A 118 16.48 15.48 2.41
CA GLY A 118 15.20 16.07 2.05
C GLY A 118 14.59 15.56 0.73
N GLY A 119 15.17 14.54 0.10
CA GLY A 119 14.62 13.91 -1.11
C GLY A 119 13.48 12.94 -0.85
N MET A 120 13.19 12.60 0.42
CA MET A 120 12.14 11.66 0.82
C MET A 120 11.25 12.27 1.92
N GLY A 121 9.98 11.93 1.96
CA GLY A 121 9.05 12.37 2.99
C GLY A 121 9.23 11.61 4.32
N ALA A 122 9.12 12.30 5.46
CA ALA A 122 9.11 11.64 6.77
C ALA A 122 7.90 10.70 6.93
N GLY A 123 6.82 10.96 6.21
CA GLY A 123 5.63 10.11 6.17
C GLY A 123 5.93 8.69 5.67
N ASP A 124 6.79 8.55 4.65
CA ASP A 124 7.18 7.24 4.10
C ASP A 124 7.89 6.37 5.14
N VAL A 125 8.69 6.99 6.01
CA VAL A 125 9.36 6.31 7.14
C VAL A 125 8.32 5.76 8.12
N LYS A 126 7.36 6.61 8.53
CA LYS A 126 6.28 6.20 9.44
C LYS A 126 5.42 5.10 8.85
N LEU A 127 5.01 5.26 7.57
CA LEU A 127 4.24 4.26 6.86
C LEU A 127 5.00 2.93 6.82
N SER A 128 6.26 2.93 6.43
CA SER A 128 7.08 1.71 6.35
C SER A 128 7.23 1.01 7.69
N PHE A 129 7.37 1.77 8.79
CA PHE A 129 7.37 1.19 10.14
C PHE A 129 6.05 0.46 10.43
N VAL A 130 4.91 1.09 10.17
CA VAL A 130 3.58 0.50 10.38
C VAL A 130 3.37 -0.70 9.46
N LEU A 131 3.79 -0.63 8.19
CA LEU A 131 3.73 -1.77 7.28
C LEU A 131 4.59 -2.94 7.79
N GLY A 132 5.74 -2.67 8.40
CA GLY A 132 6.57 -3.68 9.02
C GLY A 132 5.89 -4.41 10.18
N VAL A 133 5.08 -3.71 10.98
CA VAL A 133 4.25 -4.32 12.05
C VAL A 133 3.24 -5.31 11.45
N TRP A 134 2.60 -4.96 10.35
CA TRP A 134 1.60 -5.81 9.68
C TRP A 134 2.19 -7.02 8.97
N LEU A 135 3.30 -6.84 8.30
CA LEU A 135 3.86 -7.83 7.38
C LEU A 135 4.86 -8.80 8.05
N GLY A 136 5.50 -8.37 9.16
CA GLY A 136 6.64 -9.07 9.70
C GLY A 136 7.89 -8.90 8.86
N PHE A 137 9.01 -9.49 9.29
CA PHE A 137 10.33 -9.23 8.72
C PHE A 137 10.45 -9.62 7.23
N LYS A 138 10.12 -10.88 6.91
CA LYS A 138 10.32 -11.41 5.55
C LYS A 138 9.45 -10.71 4.52
N ALA A 139 8.17 -10.50 4.83
CA ALA A 139 7.26 -9.83 3.90
C ALA A 139 7.55 -8.34 3.77
N SER A 140 8.14 -7.70 4.79
CA SER A 140 8.62 -6.33 4.71
C SER A 140 9.78 -6.16 3.73
N ILE A 141 10.68 -7.13 3.63
CA ILE A 141 11.74 -7.14 2.60
C ILE A 141 11.10 -7.14 1.21
N VAL A 142 10.14 -8.04 0.97
CA VAL A 142 9.42 -8.12 -0.31
C VAL A 142 8.68 -6.81 -0.62
N CYS A 143 8.00 -6.24 0.36
CA CYS A 143 7.28 -4.98 0.23
C CYS A 143 8.21 -3.84 -0.23
N LEU A 144 9.33 -3.63 0.48
CA LEU A 144 10.27 -2.57 0.15
C LEU A 144 10.96 -2.80 -1.19
N MET A 145 11.35 -4.04 -1.48
CA MET A 145 11.94 -4.39 -2.78
C MET A 145 10.98 -4.05 -3.93
N LEU A 146 9.70 -4.44 -3.83
CA LEU A 146 8.70 -4.12 -4.84
C LEU A 146 8.44 -2.61 -4.93
N ALA A 147 8.37 -1.90 -3.80
CA ALA A 147 8.17 -0.47 -3.77
C ALA A 147 9.32 0.28 -4.49
N PHE A 148 10.56 -0.11 -4.26
CA PHE A 148 11.72 0.48 -4.95
C PHE A 148 11.75 0.11 -6.43
N VAL A 149 11.43 -1.13 -6.81
CA VAL A 149 11.39 -1.55 -8.22
C VAL A 149 10.30 -0.78 -8.97
N PHE A 150 9.06 -0.76 -8.48
CA PHE A 150 7.98 -0.03 -9.13
C PHE A 150 8.22 1.48 -9.14
N GLY A 151 8.64 2.04 -8.00
CA GLY A 151 8.98 3.47 -7.91
C GLY A 151 10.13 3.86 -8.84
N GLY A 152 11.17 3.02 -8.93
CA GLY A 152 12.29 3.23 -9.84
C GLY A 152 11.88 3.16 -11.31
N ILE A 153 11.13 2.13 -11.71
CA ILE A 153 10.65 1.98 -13.09
C ILE A 153 9.78 3.18 -13.49
N ILE A 154 8.77 3.51 -12.66
CA ILE A 154 7.86 4.62 -12.96
C ILE A 154 8.59 5.96 -12.89
N GLY A 155 9.51 6.15 -11.94
CA GLY A 155 10.34 7.34 -11.87
C GLY A 155 11.17 7.55 -13.12
N VAL A 156 11.85 6.51 -13.62
CA VAL A 156 12.62 6.57 -14.87
C VAL A 156 11.70 6.85 -16.06
N MET A 157 10.53 6.23 -16.15
CA MET A 157 9.58 6.47 -17.24
C MET A 157 9.07 7.92 -17.25
N LEU A 158 8.77 8.50 -16.09
CA LEU A 158 8.32 9.90 -15.98
C LEU A 158 9.41 10.89 -16.36
N LEU A 159 10.67 10.61 -16.01
CA LEU A 159 11.80 11.42 -16.41
C LEU A 159 12.09 11.29 -17.90
N ALA A 160 12.06 10.08 -18.44
CA ALA A 160 12.33 9.82 -19.87
C ALA A 160 11.24 10.43 -20.80
N SER A 161 9.98 10.45 -20.34
CA SER A 161 8.86 11.06 -21.07
C SER A 161 8.83 12.60 -20.96
N GLY A 162 9.68 13.22 -20.14
CA GLY A 162 9.69 14.66 -19.92
C GLY A 162 8.50 15.21 -19.12
N ILE A 163 7.62 14.33 -18.59
CA ILE A 163 6.47 14.72 -17.78
C ILE A 163 6.92 15.31 -16.43
N LYS A 164 7.99 14.76 -15.87
CA LYS A 164 8.60 15.22 -14.62
C LYS A 164 10.06 15.59 -14.84
N GLN A 165 10.53 16.60 -14.10
CA GLN A 165 11.93 16.97 -14.04
C GLN A 165 12.61 16.28 -12.85
N ARG A 166 13.97 16.25 -12.84
CA ARG A 166 14.75 15.61 -11.74
C ARG A 166 14.47 16.19 -10.35
N LYS A 167 13.94 17.41 -10.27
CA LYS A 167 13.64 18.10 -9.01
C LYS A 167 12.15 17.96 -8.59
N ASP A 168 11.30 17.43 -9.45
CA ASP A 168 9.89 17.28 -9.14
C ASP A 168 9.69 16.11 -8.18
N PRO A 169 8.99 16.32 -7.06
CA PRO A 169 8.73 15.24 -6.12
C PRO A 169 7.80 14.19 -6.74
N ILE A 170 8.15 12.93 -6.55
CA ILE A 170 7.33 11.78 -6.94
C ILE A 170 6.83 11.15 -5.63
N PRO A 171 5.51 11.02 -5.42
CA PRO A 171 4.98 10.39 -4.22
C PRO A 171 5.44 8.93 -4.15
N PHE A 172 6.07 8.52 -3.05
CA PHE A 172 6.57 7.16 -2.86
C PHE A 172 5.57 6.25 -2.13
N GLY A 173 4.66 6.84 -1.35
CA GLY A 173 3.62 6.13 -0.61
C GLY A 173 2.79 5.14 -1.44
N PRO A 174 2.33 5.48 -2.65
CA PRO A 174 1.58 4.55 -3.50
C PRO A 174 2.36 3.27 -3.82
N PHE A 175 3.67 3.37 -4.05
CA PHE A 175 4.52 2.20 -4.31
C PHE A 175 4.70 1.34 -3.07
N LEU A 176 4.82 1.96 -1.88
CA LEU A 176 4.80 1.25 -0.60
C LEU A 176 3.47 0.52 -0.40
N CYS A 177 2.33 1.17 -0.68
CA CYS A 177 1.01 0.56 -0.55
C CYS A 177 0.83 -0.64 -1.51
N ILE A 178 1.26 -0.51 -2.77
CA ILE A 178 1.24 -1.61 -3.75
C ILE A 178 2.14 -2.75 -3.29
N GLY A 179 3.37 -2.43 -2.88
CA GLY A 179 4.32 -3.41 -2.36
C GLY A 179 3.79 -4.15 -1.14
N ALA A 180 3.15 -3.43 -0.21
CA ALA A 180 2.54 -3.99 0.98
C ALA A 180 1.38 -4.95 0.66
N TYR A 181 0.50 -4.56 -0.27
CA TYR A 181 -0.60 -5.40 -0.71
C TYR A 181 -0.10 -6.71 -1.36
N ILE A 182 0.86 -6.60 -2.27
CA ILE A 182 1.45 -7.78 -2.93
C ILE A 182 2.19 -8.65 -1.91
N ALA A 183 2.96 -8.07 -1.01
CA ALA A 183 3.66 -8.79 0.03
C ALA A 183 2.69 -9.50 0.99
N LEU A 184 1.57 -8.88 1.34
CA LEU A 184 0.55 -9.47 2.21
C LEU A 184 -0.01 -10.78 1.63
N LEU A 185 -0.26 -10.83 0.32
CA LEU A 185 -0.88 -11.99 -0.34
C LEU A 185 0.15 -13.01 -0.83
N PHE A 186 1.28 -12.54 -1.37
CA PHE A 186 2.17 -13.37 -2.17
C PHE A 186 3.57 -13.55 -1.59
N SER A 187 3.91 -12.94 -0.43
CA SER A 187 5.27 -13.06 0.12
C SER A 187 5.77 -14.50 0.28
N PRO A 188 4.96 -15.49 0.73
CA PRO A 188 5.46 -16.86 0.85
C PRO A 188 5.88 -17.45 -0.52
N TYR A 189 5.08 -17.18 -1.56
CA TYR A 189 5.37 -17.67 -2.92
C TYR A 189 6.58 -16.97 -3.53
N LEU A 190 6.70 -15.64 -3.34
CA LEU A 190 7.82 -14.86 -3.86
C LEU A 190 9.14 -15.25 -3.18
N ILE A 191 9.11 -15.46 -1.87
CA ILE A 191 10.29 -15.92 -1.12
C ILE A 191 10.68 -17.33 -1.56
N TYR A 192 9.73 -18.24 -1.70
CA TYR A 192 9.97 -19.60 -2.19
C TYR A 192 10.55 -19.59 -3.61
N PHE A 193 9.98 -18.78 -4.50
CA PHE A 193 10.48 -18.64 -5.88
C PHE A 193 11.92 -18.12 -5.93
N TYR A 194 12.21 -17.08 -5.13
CA TYR A 194 13.57 -16.53 -5.02
C TYR A 194 14.56 -17.57 -4.52
N TRP A 195 14.17 -18.32 -3.47
CA TRP A 195 15.04 -19.34 -2.89
C TRP A 195 15.37 -20.45 -3.89
N ASN A 196 14.39 -20.93 -4.64
CA ASN A 196 14.61 -21.95 -5.67
C ASN A 196 15.35 -21.47 -6.92
N LEU A 197 15.44 -20.16 -7.13
CA LEU A 197 16.15 -19.61 -8.29
C LEU A 197 17.64 -19.37 -8.00
N PHE A 198 18.02 -19.13 -6.75
CA PHE A 198 19.36 -18.72 -6.35
C PHE A 198 20.07 -19.67 -5.39
N VAL A 199 19.39 -20.68 -4.86
CA VAL A 199 19.92 -21.74 -4.00
C VAL A 199 19.65 -23.10 -4.58
#